data_865e151dea7e73bdf2afb11c8018b8bf
#
_entry.id   865e151dea7e73bdf2afb11c8018b8bf
#
_cell.length_a   1.000
_cell.length_b   1.000
_cell.length_c   1.000
_cell.angle_alpha   90.00
_cell.angle_beta   90.00
_cell.angle_gamma   90.00
#
_symmetry.space_group_name_H-M   'P 1'
#
loop_
_entity.id
_entity.type
_entity.pdbx_description
1 polymer ?
#
loop_
_entity_poly.entity_id
_entity_poly.type
_entity_poly.pdbx_seq_one_letter_code
_entity_poly.pdbx_strand_id
1 'polypeptide(L)'
;TKPESTLQNRLPLNSNNFLPENKDRESTNILKLFAPFTITITTLEETKLNMSKSSNGNITPLINQITSAGEIFEFDFESTINFEFWSNAQIKVKLNDIPLDNFLSDDGLSVRGSYEAEKSQLYLGFYQN
;
A
#
# COMPACT_ATOMS: atom_id res chain seq x y z
N THR A 1 -3.77 -22.70 10.95
CA THR A 1 -3.61 -22.28 11.28
C THR A 1 -3.52 -22.29 11.07
N LYS A 2 -3.46 -22.75 10.94
CA LYS A 2 -3.21 -22.48 10.92
C LYS A 2 -2.87 -22.61 10.79
N PRO A 3 -2.95 -23.26 10.72
CA PRO A 3 -2.52 -23.15 10.62
C PRO A 3 -2.06 -23.21 10.19
N GLU A 4 -1.72 -23.71 9.85
CA GLU A 4 -1.16 -23.36 9.76
C GLU A 4 -1.06 -23.29 9.35
N SER A 5 -1.14 -24.07 8.90
CA SER A 5 -0.88 -23.65 8.83
C SER A 5 -0.67 -23.72 8.33
N THR A 6 -0.94 -24.27 7.97
CA THR A 6 -0.67 -23.75 7.90
C THR A 6 -0.22 -23.61 7.49
N LEU A 7 -0.06 -24.12 7.07
CA LEU A 7 0.42 -23.36 7.09
C LEU A 7 0.81 -23.27 6.88
N GLN A 8 0.75 -23.69 6.54
CA GLN A 8 1.09 -23.03 6.71
C GLN A 8 1.23 -22.65 6.41
N ASN A 9 1.10 -23.28 5.98
CA ASN A 9 1.20 -22.46 6.00
C ASN A 9 1.33 -21.93 5.75
N ARG A 10 1.51 -21.98 5.70
CA ARG A 10 1.52 -21.19 5.79
C ARG A 10 2.30 -20.58 5.67
N LEU A 11 2.48 -20.44 5.37
CA LEU A 11 3.12 -19.56 5.46
C LEU A 11 3.89 -19.19 5.53
N PRO A 12 4.44 -19.29 5.44
CA PRO A 12 5.00 -18.61 5.79
C PRO A 12 5.20 -17.90 5.49
N LEU A 13 5.19 -17.75 5.48
CA LEU A 13 5.11 -17.00 5.33
C LEU A 13 5.56 -15.90 5.15
N ASN A 14 5.16 -15.85 4.86
CA ASN A 14 5.75 -14.55 4.71
C ASN A 14 5.26 -13.59 5.77
N SER A 15 6.12 -13.36 6.70
CA SER A 15 5.76 -12.66 7.91
C SER A 15 5.37 -11.20 7.68
N ASN A 16 5.73 -10.62 6.53
CA ASN A 16 5.45 -9.21 6.27
C ASN A 16 4.06 -8.96 5.68
N ASN A 17 3.42 -10.00 5.23
CA ASN A 17 2.08 -9.87 4.66
C ASN A 17 1.05 -9.96 5.76
N PHE A 18 0.33 -8.88 5.99
CA PHE A 18 -0.74 -8.87 6.98
C PHE A 18 -2.13 -8.84 6.35
N LEU A 19 -2.22 -8.79 5.04
CA LEU A 19 -3.52 -8.72 4.36
C LEU A 19 -4.06 -10.12 4.12
N PRO A 20 -5.39 -10.27 4.16
CA PRO A 20 -6.02 -11.55 3.85
C PRO A 20 -5.82 -11.90 2.38
N GLU A 21 -6.07 -13.15 2.02
CA GLU A 21 -5.91 -13.59 0.65
C GLU A 21 -7.15 -13.41 -0.20
N ASN A 22 -8.27 -13.00 0.41
CA ASN A 22 -9.53 -12.83 -0.29
C ASN A 22 -9.57 -11.54 -1.07
N LYS A 23 -9.04 -11.59 -2.28
CA LYS A 23 -9.06 -10.41 -3.13
C LYS A 23 -10.48 -10.16 -3.64
N ASP A 24 -10.97 -8.95 -3.41
CA ASP A 24 -12.28 -8.53 -3.86
C ASP A 24 -12.22 -8.04 -5.31
N ARG A 25 -11.26 -7.18 -5.59
CA ARG A 25 -11.09 -6.63 -6.94
C ARG A 25 -9.70 -6.04 -7.08
N GLU A 26 -9.34 -5.71 -8.32
CA GLU A 26 -8.09 -5.02 -8.57
C GLU A 26 -8.25 -4.10 -9.76
N SER A 27 -7.37 -3.12 -9.86
CA SER A 27 -7.34 -2.20 -10.98
C SER A 27 -5.90 -1.81 -11.29
N THR A 28 -5.67 -1.49 -12.57
CA THR A 28 -4.40 -0.94 -13.02
C THR A 28 -4.74 0.32 -13.81
N ASN A 29 -4.14 1.42 -13.43
CA ASN A 29 -4.42 2.72 -14.06
C ASN A 29 -3.12 3.36 -14.50
N ILE A 30 -3.20 4.11 -15.58
CA ILE A 30 -2.07 4.92 -16.02
C ILE A 30 -2.17 6.26 -15.30
N LEU A 31 -1.10 6.61 -14.60
CA LEU A 31 -1.02 7.88 -13.88
C LEU A 31 0.36 8.46 -14.12
N LYS A 32 0.44 9.42 -15.05
CA LYS A 32 1.72 9.96 -15.43
C LYS A 32 2.14 11.05 -14.46
N LEU A 33 3.25 10.79 -13.77
CA LEU A 33 3.84 11.74 -12.84
C LEU A 33 5.25 12.06 -13.31
N PHE A 34 5.80 13.16 -12.77
CA PHE A 34 7.14 13.61 -13.11
C PHE A 34 7.99 13.66 -11.85
N ALA A 35 9.25 13.30 -12.00
CA ALA A 35 10.21 13.36 -10.89
C ALA A 35 10.33 14.80 -10.38
N PRO A 36 10.57 15.01 -9.10
CA PRO A 36 10.76 13.98 -8.07
C PRO A 36 9.43 13.35 -7.64
N PHE A 37 9.50 12.07 -7.22
CA PHE A 37 8.30 11.34 -6.83
C PHE A 37 8.20 11.26 -5.32
N THR A 38 7.02 11.55 -4.80
CA THR A 38 6.74 11.55 -3.37
C THR A 38 5.37 10.94 -3.10
N ILE A 39 5.27 10.11 -2.08
CA ILE A 39 3.98 9.62 -1.61
C ILE A 39 3.71 10.21 -0.24
N THR A 40 2.49 10.70 -0.03
CA THR A 40 2.06 11.27 1.23
C THR A 40 0.84 10.52 1.74
N ILE A 41 0.93 10.05 2.98
CA ILE A 41 -0.16 9.34 3.63
C ILE A 41 -0.62 10.15 4.83
N THR A 42 -1.92 10.40 4.91
CA THR A 42 -2.53 11.02 6.09
C THR A 42 -3.44 9.99 6.73
N THR A 43 -3.25 9.73 8.01
CA THR A 43 -4.09 8.77 8.73
C THR A 43 -5.28 9.50 9.32
N LEU A 44 -6.46 8.95 9.10
CA LEU A 44 -7.72 9.52 9.63
C LEU A 44 -8.11 8.85 10.94
N GLU A 45 -7.66 7.61 11.13
CA GLU A 45 -7.93 6.82 12.33
C GLU A 45 -6.70 5.95 12.60
N GLU A 46 -6.68 5.30 13.74
CA GLU A 46 -5.63 4.32 14.03
C GLU A 46 -5.68 3.23 12.94
N THR A 47 -4.53 2.96 12.31
CA THR A 47 -4.47 2.01 11.22
C THR A 47 -3.05 1.49 11.05
N LYS A 48 -2.91 0.39 10.34
CA LYS A 48 -1.60 -0.19 10.06
C LYS A 48 -1.15 0.17 8.66
N LEU A 49 0.11 0.60 8.56
CA LEU A 49 0.76 0.89 7.28
C LEU A 49 1.97 -0.01 7.11
N ASN A 50 2.16 -0.52 5.90
CA ASN A 50 3.36 -1.25 5.53
C ASN A 50 3.78 -0.75 4.16
N MET A 51 4.93 -0.09 4.09
CA MET A 51 5.40 0.51 2.84
C MET A 51 6.88 0.26 2.64
N SER A 52 7.25 0.10 1.38
CA SER A 52 8.64 -0.05 0.97
C SER A 52 8.83 0.58 -0.39
N LYS A 53 10.07 0.88 -0.74
CA LYS A 53 10.40 1.33 -2.08
C LYS A 53 11.39 0.38 -2.71
N SER A 54 11.34 0.27 -4.03
CA SER A 54 12.22 -0.61 -4.79
C SER A 54 12.94 0.19 -5.87
N SER A 55 14.22 -0.11 -6.08
CA SER A 55 15.00 0.50 -7.14
C SER A 55 16.15 -0.44 -7.48
N ASN A 56 16.31 -0.77 -8.77
CA ASN A 56 17.40 -1.60 -9.25
C ASN A 56 17.48 -2.95 -8.50
N GLY A 57 16.32 -3.55 -8.23
CA GLY A 57 16.26 -4.84 -7.56
C GLY A 57 16.44 -4.80 -6.06
N ASN A 58 16.65 -3.63 -5.49
CA ASN A 58 16.81 -3.46 -4.05
C ASN A 58 15.52 -2.95 -3.42
N ILE A 59 15.14 -3.54 -2.29
CA ILE A 59 13.94 -3.14 -1.57
C ILE A 59 14.36 -2.47 -0.27
N THR A 60 13.83 -1.27 -0.04
CA THR A 60 14.10 -0.50 1.17
C THR A 60 12.80 -0.35 1.96
N PRO A 61 12.70 -0.92 3.17
CA PRO A 61 11.51 -0.72 3.99
C PRO A 61 11.41 0.74 4.44
N LEU A 62 10.20 1.27 4.46
CA LEU A 62 9.95 2.65 4.88
C LEU A 62 9.18 2.71 6.21
N ILE A 63 8.12 1.95 6.34
CA ILE A 63 7.31 1.90 7.55
C ILE A 63 6.56 0.57 7.59
N ASN A 64 6.43 0.00 8.79
CA ASN A 64 5.63 -1.19 9.02
C ASN A 64 5.18 -1.16 10.48
N GLN A 65 4.07 -0.47 10.73
CA GLN A 65 3.63 -0.28 12.11
C GLN A 65 2.17 0.17 12.17
N ILE A 66 1.60 0.08 13.34
CA ILE A 66 0.30 0.66 13.64
C ILE A 66 0.53 2.13 13.96
N THR A 67 -0.25 2.99 13.34
CA THR A 67 -0.13 4.44 13.46
C THR A 67 -1.36 5.03 14.12
N SER A 68 -1.19 6.21 14.69
CA SER A 68 -2.30 6.94 15.32
C SER A 68 -3.02 7.80 14.30
N ALA A 69 -4.24 8.22 14.65
CA ALA A 69 -5.00 9.14 13.81
C ALA A 69 -4.29 10.50 13.71
N GLY A 70 -4.42 11.14 12.56
CA GLY A 70 -3.93 12.48 12.35
C GLY A 70 -2.45 12.61 12.05
N GLU A 71 -1.79 11.50 11.74
CA GLU A 71 -0.37 11.52 11.39
C GLU A 71 -0.21 11.69 9.88
N ILE A 72 0.90 12.32 9.48
CA ILE A 72 1.23 12.53 8.08
C ILE A 72 2.62 11.92 7.85
N PHE A 73 2.70 11.03 6.87
CA PHE A 73 3.96 10.39 6.48
C PHE A 73 4.25 10.75 5.03
N GLU A 74 5.49 11.14 4.76
CA GLU A 74 5.90 11.53 3.43
C GLU A 74 7.20 10.82 3.09
N PHE A 75 7.22 10.12 1.96
CA PHE A 75 8.40 9.37 1.53
C PHE A 75 8.71 9.66 0.08
N ASP A 76 10.00 9.88 -0.20
CA ASP A 76 10.47 10.04 -1.57
C ASP A 76 10.83 8.67 -2.14
N PHE A 77 10.63 8.50 -3.43
CA PHE A 77 11.06 7.29 -4.11
C PHE A 77 11.52 7.63 -5.53
N GLU A 78 12.24 6.71 -6.15
CA GLU A 78 12.80 6.96 -7.47
C GLU A 78 12.18 6.09 -8.55
N SER A 79 11.85 4.86 -8.23
CA SER A 79 11.40 3.88 -9.20
C SER A 79 10.03 3.33 -8.85
N THR A 80 9.93 2.58 -7.76
CA THR A 80 8.69 1.94 -7.37
C THR A 80 8.41 2.16 -5.90
N ILE A 81 7.16 2.47 -5.58
CA ILE A 81 6.68 2.51 -4.19
C ILE A 81 5.64 1.41 -4.02
N ASN A 82 5.77 0.63 -2.94
CA ASN A 82 4.84 -0.45 -2.61
C ASN A 82 4.16 -0.12 -1.29
N PHE A 83 2.88 -0.44 -1.17
CA PHE A 83 2.15 -0.10 0.05
C PHE A 83 1.05 -1.11 0.34
N GLU A 84 0.76 -1.25 1.64
CA GLU A 84 -0.35 -2.05 2.15
C GLU A 84 -0.99 -1.27 3.28
N PHE A 85 -2.31 -1.16 3.25
CA PHE A 85 -3.09 -0.46 4.26
C PHE A 85 -4.20 -1.36 4.78
N TRP A 86 -4.48 -1.29 6.09
CA TRP A 86 -5.56 -2.08 6.68
C TRP A 86 -6.93 -1.70 6.13
N SER A 87 -7.14 -0.42 5.85
CA SER A 87 -8.44 0.03 5.39
C SER A 87 -8.29 1.28 4.56
N ASN A 88 -8.91 1.26 3.39
CA ASN A 88 -8.91 2.44 2.52
C ASN A 88 -9.79 3.56 3.06
N ALA A 89 -10.60 3.30 4.09
CA ALA A 89 -11.44 4.32 4.71
C ALA A 89 -10.70 5.08 5.82
N GLN A 90 -9.51 4.61 6.21
CA GLN A 90 -8.79 5.18 7.35
C GLN A 90 -7.59 6.03 6.93
N ILE A 91 -7.42 6.23 5.64
CA ILE A 91 -6.25 6.95 5.13
C ILE A 91 -6.64 7.85 3.95
N LYS A 92 -5.77 8.83 3.71
CA LYS A 92 -5.75 9.61 2.47
C LYS A 92 -4.37 9.50 1.87
N VAL A 93 -4.29 9.31 0.56
CA VAL A 93 -3.03 9.09 -0.13
C VAL A 93 -2.90 10.10 -1.27
N LYS A 94 -1.70 10.66 -1.41
CA LYS A 94 -1.34 11.46 -2.58
C LYS A 94 -0.07 10.92 -3.20
N LEU A 95 -0.03 10.89 -4.52
CA LEU A 95 1.22 10.68 -5.26
C LEU A 95 1.59 12.01 -5.89
N ASN A 96 2.75 12.53 -5.52
CA ASN A 96 3.10 13.92 -5.74
C ASN A 96 1.98 14.77 -5.12
N ASP A 97 1.32 15.62 -5.89
CA ASP A 97 0.21 16.41 -5.39
C ASP A 97 -1.15 15.86 -5.81
N ILE A 98 -1.18 14.65 -6.36
CA ILE A 98 -2.41 14.09 -6.91
C ILE A 98 -3.05 13.17 -5.89
N PRO A 99 -4.24 13.52 -5.36
CA PRO A 99 -4.96 12.64 -4.45
C PRO A 99 -5.43 11.38 -5.17
N LEU A 100 -5.36 10.25 -4.47
CA LEU A 100 -5.79 8.99 -5.04
C LEU A 100 -7.25 8.65 -4.69
N ASP A 101 -8.03 9.65 -4.27
CA ASP A 101 -9.41 9.44 -3.84
C ASP A 101 -10.27 8.76 -4.91
N ASN A 102 -10.00 9.07 -6.18
CA ASN A 102 -10.77 8.49 -7.28
C ASN A 102 -10.42 7.03 -7.56
N PHE A 103 -9.28 6.58 -7.06
CA PHE A 103 -8.81 5.21 -7.28
C PHE A 103 -9.07 4.34 -6.06
N LEU A 104 -9.06 4.94 -4.88
CA LEU A 104 -9.36 4.27 -3.62
C LEU A 104 -10.81 4.55 -3.27
N SER A 105 -11.54 3.51 -2.93
CA SER A 105 -12.88 3.72 -2.40
C SER A 105 -12.77 3.83 -0.88
N ASP A 106 -13.86 4.17 -0.22
CA ASP A 106 -13.87 4.28 1.24
C ASP A 106 -14.71 3.18 1.87
N ASP A 107 -14.73 2.01 1.26
CA ASP A 107 -15.55 0.88 1.69
C ASP A 107 -14.92 0.06 2.81
N GLY A 108 -13.74 0.44 3.26
CA GLY A 108 -13.11 -0.25 4.39
C GLY A 108 -12.30 -1.47 4.02
N LEU A 109 -12.15 -1.78 2.75
CA LEU A 109 -11.35 -2.91 2.32
C LEU A 109 -9.86 -2.64 2.54
N SER A 110 -9.11 -3.70 2.77
CA SER A 110 -7.65 -3.60 2.80
C SER A 110 -7.13 -3.37 1.40
N VAL A 111 -6.02 -2.63 1.30
CA VAL A 111 -5.44 -2.25 0.01
C VAL A 111 -4.00 -2.70 -0.05
N ARG A 112 -3.63 -3.30 -1.17
CA ARG A 112 -2.23 -3.57 -1.52
C ARG A 112 -1.99 -2.98 -2.89
N GLY A 113 -1.00 -2.12 -3.02
CA GLY A 113 -0.76 -1.49 -4.29
C GLY A 113 0.68 -1.11 -4.52
N SER A 114 0.92 -0.59 -5.72
CA SER A 114 2.23 -0.08 -6.07
C SER A 114 2.10 0.95 -7.19
N TYR A 115 3.06 1.85 -7.24
CA TYR A 115 3.20 2.76 -8.36
C TYR A 115 4.59 2.56 -8.96
N GLU A 116 4.62 2.24 -10.27
CA GLU A 116 5.87 2.07 -11.01
C GLU A 116 6.06 3.30 -11.89
N ALA A 117 7.04 4.14 -11.53
CA ALA A 117 7.27 5.40 -12.22
C ALA A 117 7.64 5.19 -13.69
N GLU A 118 8.45 4.18 -13.98
CA GLU A 118 8.91 3.91 -15.33
C GLU A 118 7.75 3.59 -16.28
N LYS A 119 6.73 2.91 -15.76
CA LYS A 119 5.57 2.53 -16.57
C LYS A 119 4.39 3.47 -16.38
N SER A 120 4.51 4.43 -15.46
CA SER A 120 3.41 5.32 -15.08
C SER A 120 2.16 4.54 -14.69
N GLN A 121 2.35 3.40 -14.00
CA GLN A 121 1.25 2.50 -13.66
C GLN A 121 1.00 2.46 -12.17
N LEU A 122 -0.27 2.69 -11.82
CA LEU A 122 -0.75 2.55 -10.45
C LEU A 122 -1.58 1.27 -10.38
N TYR A 123 -1.09 0.29 -9.63
CA TYR A 123 -1.80 -0.96 -9.38
C TYR A 123 -2.41 -0.92 -7.99
N LEU A 124 -3.68 -1.33 -7.87
CA LEU A 124 -4.38 -1.42 -6.60
C LEU A 124 -5.16 -2.74 -6.53
N GLY A 125 -4.94 -3.48 -5.46
CA GLY A 125 -5.72 -4.66 -5.13
C GLY A 125 -6.48 -4.41 -3.84
N PHE A 126 -7.74 -4.82 -3.80
CA PHE A 126 -8.61 -4.63 -2.64
C PHE A 126 -8.98 -5.98 -2.06
N TYR A 127 -8.87 -6.10 -0.76
CA TYR A 127 -9.01 -7.39 -0.06
C TYR A 127 -10.02 -7.25 1.06
N GLN A 128 -10.84 -8.28 1.21
CA GLN A 128 -11.81 -8.32 2.32
C GLN A 128 -11.11 -8.73 3.60
N ASN A 129 -11.43 -8.03 4.67
CA ASN A 129 -10.88 -8.31 5.98
C ASN A 129 -11.55 -9.51 6.63
#